data_6fe5263800dde53734eac0b15dce79b7
#
_entry.id   6fe5263800dde53734eac0b15dce79b7
#
_cell.length_a   1.000
_cell.length_b   1.000
_cell.length_c   1.000
_cell.angle_alpha   90.00
_cell.angle_beta   90.00
_cell.angle_gamma   90.00
#
_symmetry.space_group_name_H-M   'P 1'
#
loop_
_entity.id
_entity.type
_entity.pdbx_description
1 polymer ?
#
loop_
_entity_poly.entity_id
_entity_poly.type
_entity_poly.pdbx_seq_one_letter_code
_entity_poly.pdbx_strand_id
1 'polypeptide(L)'
;MSQQFDVFLAHNSVDKPQVRVIAKKLRERGLKPWLDEEQIPPGMSFQDEIQKAIPLIKSAAIIIGTKGLGTWQVMELRSLITKFVNQKIPVIPVLLPGVNNIPSDLLFLQELNWVKFEQIDDATAFYRLQWGITQVKPELHPKTVQLTAEEWLNSAYNKGESGDKQGAIADYNQAINIKPDYADAYNNRGLAKKNLGDKQGAIADYNQAINIKPDYALAYYNRGIAKSDLGDYQGAIADYNQAINIKPDDADAYLNRGVAKSDLGDKQGAIADYNQAINIKPDYAIAYYNRGNAKSDLGDKQGAIADYNQAINIKPDYALAYNNRGIAKSDLGDKQGAIADYNQAINIKPDYAYAYNNRGLAKSDLGDKQGAIADYNQAIKIKPDYADAYLNRGVAKSDLGDKQGAIADYNQAINIKPDYAAAYYNRGIAKSDLGDNQGAIADYNQAAQLYSQQNKMVDYQDALNQVKNLEK
;
A
#
# COMPACT_ATOMS: atom_id res chain seq x y z
N MET A 1 18.05 -43.69 -43.86
CA MET A 1 18.04 -43.78 -42.36
C MET A 1 16.67 -43.34 -41.93
N SER A 2 15.86 -44.20 -41.31
CA SER A 2 14.55 -43.80 -40.79
C SER A 2 14.73 -42.80 -39.65
N GLN A 3 14.06 -41.70 -39.74
CA GLN A 3 14.07 -40.65 -38.70
C GLN A 3 13.46 -41.25 -37.43
N GLN A 4 14.25 -41.35 -36.33
CA GLN A 4 13.73 -41.82 -35.04
C GLN A 4 13.31 -40.60 -34.21
N PHE A 5 12.15 -40.70 -33.58
CA PHE A 5 11.62 -39.72 -32.65
C PHE A 5 11.84 -40.17 -31.22
N ASP A 6 12.20 -39.25 -30.31
CA ASP A 6 12.41 -39.60 -28.92
C ASP A 6 11.11 -39.67 -28.15
N VAL A 7 10.11 -38.85 -28.51
CA VAL A 7 8.80 -38.81 -27.85
C VAL A 7 7.66 -38.48 -28.80
N PHE A 8 6.55 -39.17 -28.68
CA PHE A 8 5.26 -38.81 -29.23
C PHE A 8 4.46 -37.97 -28.26
N LEU A 9 3.96 -36.81 -28.69
CA LEU A 9 3.19 -35.90 -27.83
C LEU A 9 1.70 -36.01 -28.17
N ALA A 10 1.00 -36.95 -27.51
CA ALA A 10 -0.43 -37.08 -27.62
C ALA A 10 -1.17 -35.99 -26.85
N HIS A 11 -2.01 -35.22 -27.52
CA HIS A 11 -2.65 -34.06 -26.92
C HIS A 11 -4.02 -33.73 -27.53
N ASN A 12 -4.79 -32.91 -26.81
CA ASN A 12 -6.04 -32.32 -27.30
C ASN A 12 -5.74 -31.13 -28.22
N SER A 13 -6.58 -30.90 -29.22
CA SER A 13 -6.46 -29.76 -30.14
C SER A 13 -6.47 -28.39 -29.40
N VAL A 14 -7.16 -28.29 -28.27
CA VAL A 14 -7.22 -27.08 -27.45
C VAL A 14 -5.88 -26.80 -26.74
N ASP A 15 -5.10 -27.84 -26.45
CA ASP A 15 -3.84 -27.76 -25.71
C ASP A 15 -2.62 -27.48 -26.64
N LYS A 16 -2.82 -27.43 -27.96
CA LYS A 16 -1.76 -27.21 -28.98
C LYS A 16 -0.80 -26.06 -28.66
N PRO A 17 -1.25 -24.88 -28.22
CA PRO A 17 -0.32 -23.80 -27.92
C PRO A 17 0.70 -24.18 -26.85
N GLN A 18 0.27 -24.85 -25.78
CA GLN A 18 1.12 -25.29 -24.67
C GLN A 18 2.04 -26.44 -25.09
N VAL A 19 1.51 -27.36 -25.91
CA VAL A 19 2.28 -28.49 -26.45
C VAL A 19 3.40 -28.02 -27.38
N ARG A 20 3.18 -26.97 -28.17
CA ARG A 20 4.23 -26.34 -29.00
C ARG A 20 5.38 -25.81 -28.12
N VAL A 21 5.07 -25.19 -26.98
CA VAL A 21 6.09 -24.73 -26.02
C VAL A 21 6.88 -25.92 -25.47
N ILE A 22 6.18 -27.00 -25.06
CA ILE A 22 6.82 -28.23 -24.58
C ILE A 22 7.72 -28.82 -25.68
N ALA A 23 7.23 -28.96 -26.91
CA ALA A 23 8.01 -29.49 -28.02
C ALA A 23 9.26 -28.65 -28.30
N LYS A 24 9.14 -27.31 -28.32
CA LYS A 24 10.28 -26.41 -28.47
C LYS A 24 11.32 -26.63 -27.38
N LYS A 25 10.89 -26.69 -26.12
CA LYS A 25 11.78 -26.91 -24.96
C LYS A 25 12.46 -28.28 -24.97
N LEU A 26 11.79 -29.33 -25.47
CA LEU A 26 12.40 -30.64 -25.67
C LEU A 26 13.45 -30.62 -26.78
N ARG A 27 13.22 -29.90 -27.89
CA ARG A 27 14.22 -29.70 -28.97
C ARG A 27 15.46 -28.95 -28.46
N GLU A 28 15.27 -27.92 -27.65
CA GLU A 28 16.35 -27.18 -27.01
C GLU A 28 17.23 -28.10 -26.09
N ARG A 29 16.68 -29.21 -25.63
CA ARG A 29 17.35 -30.27 -24.86
C ARG A 29 17.90 -31.42 -25.71
N GLY A 30 17.87 -31.26 -27.05
CA GLY A 30 18.40 -32.23 -28.00
C GLY A 30 17.48 -33.41 -28.27
N LEU A 31 16.20 -33.36 -27.84
CA LEU A 31 15.20 -34.39 -28.07
C LEU A 31 14.37 -34.10 -29.34
N LYS A 32 13.90 -35.14 -29.99
CA LYS A 32 13.08 -35.08 -31.22
C LYS A 32 11.63 -35.45 -30.93
N PRO A 33 10.78 -34.45 -30.59
CA PRO A 33 9.35 -34.71 -30.41
C PRO A 33 8.64 -34.93 -31.75
N TRP A 34 7.69 -35.87 -31.75
CA TRP A 34 6.75 -36.06 -32.84
C TRP A 34 5.44 -35.33 -32.52
N LEU A 35 5.01 -34.46 -33.43
CA LEU A 35 3.77 -33.68 -33.35
C LEU A 35 2.91 -33.98 -34.59
N ASP A 36 1.59 -34.16 -34.40
CA ASP A 36 0.63 -34.42 -35.46
C ASP A 36 0.65 -33.38 -36.58
N GLU A 37 0.64 -32.10 -36.20
CA GLU A 37 0.60 -30.97 -37.15
C GLU A 37 1.86 -30.82 -38.00
N GLU A 38 2.99 -31.36 -37.56
CA GLU A 38 4.28 -31.31 -38.28
C GLU A 38 4.53 -32.54 -39.12
N GLN A 39 3.91 -33.67 -38.77
CA GLN A 39 4.24 -35.00 -39.31
C GLN A 39 3.12 -35.61 -40.16
N ILE A 40 1.88 -35.13 -40.00
CA ILE A 40 0.73 -35.61 -40.76
C ILE A 40 0.35 -34.63 -41.86
N PRO A 41 0.49 -34.99 -43.13
CA PRO A 41 0.05 -34.10 -44.22
C PRO A 41 -1.46 -33.88 -44.21
N PRO A 42 -1.95 -32.72 -44.61
CA PRO A 42 -3.37 -32.44 -44.73
C PRO A 42 -4.11 -33.47 -45.57
N GLY A 43 -5.23 -34.03 -45.07
CA GLY A 43 -6.05 -35.02 -45.74
C GLY A 43 -5.66 -36.47 -45.47
N MET A 44 -4.60 -36.72 -44.70
CA MET A 44 -4.22 -38.08 -44.31
C MET A 44 -4.96 -38.51 -43.02
N SER A 45 -5.21 -39.82 -42.89
CA SER A 45 -5.80 -40.40 -41.69
C SER A 45 -4.83 -40.31 -40.52
N PHE A 46 -5.26 -39.63 -39.43
CA PHE A 46 -4.49 -39.53 -38.21
C PHE A 46 -4.14 -40.91 -37.61
N GLN A 47 -5.09 -41.83 -37.60
CA GLN A 47 -4.88 -43.17 -37.08
C GLN A 47 -3.86 -43.97 -37.89
N ASP A 48 -3.87 -43.85 -39.21
CA ASP A 48 -2.95 -44.60 -40.09
C ASP A 48 -1.53 -44.05 -39.94
N GLU A 49 -1.38 -42.75 -39.85
CA GLU A 49 -0.06 -42.11 -39.71
C GLU A 49 0.58 -42.38 -38.33
N ILE A 50 -0.21 -42.40 -37.26
CA ILE A 50 0.28 -42.84 -35.94
C ILE A 50 0.73 -44.31 -35.98
N GLN A 51 -0.02 -45.23 -36.64
CA GLN A 51 0.38 -46.62 -36.76
C GLN A 51 1.75 -46.77 -37.43
N LYS A 52 2.04 -45.96 -38.43
CA LYS A 52 3.35 -45.94 -39.11
C LYS A 52 4.44 -45.34 -38.22
N ALA A 53 4.09 -44.36 -37.34
CA ALA A 53 5.04 -43.68 -36.47
C ALA A 53 5.44 -44.51 -35.24
N ILE A 54 4.55 -45.39 -34.70
CA ILE A 54 4.79 -46.19 -33.49
C ILE A 54 6.17 -46.90 -33.49
N PRO A 55 6.59 -47.59 -34.56
CA PRO A 55 7.90 -48.26 -34.59
C PRO A 55 9.09 -47.29 -34.57
N LEU A 56 8.87 -46.00 -34.81
CA LEU A 56 9.91 -44.96 -34.87
C LEU A 56 9.99 -44.15 -33.61
N ILE A 57 9.13 -44.39 -32.62
CA ILE A 57 8.96 -43.63 -31.38
C ILE A 57 9.61 -44.41 -30.23
N LYS A 58 10.41 -43.71 -29.40
CA LYS A 58 11.07 -44.29 -28.20
C LYS A 58 10.22 -44.16 -26.93
N SER A 59 9.35 -43.16 -26.84
CA SER A 59 8.48 -42.91 -25.68
C SER A 59 7.21 -42.19 -26.12
N ALA A 60 6.18 -42.17 -25.27
CA ALA A 60 4.94 -41.43 -25.48
C ALA A 60 4.60 -40.57 -24.27
N ALA A 61 4.35 -39.28 -24.49
CA ALA A 61 3.83 -38.37 -23.47
C ALA A 61 2.36 -38.06 -23.75
N ILE A 62 1.50 -38.37 -22.78
CA ILE A 62 0.06 -38.14 -22.86
C ILE A 62 -0.22 -36.81 -22.16
N ILE A 63 -0.45 -35.78 -22.93
CA ILE A 63 -0.65 -34.40 -22.43
C ILE A 63 -2.12 -34.22 -22.05
N ILE A 64 -2.36 -33.85 -20.80
CA ILE A 64 -3.70 -33.68 -20.20
C ILE A 64 -3.85 -32.24 -19.78
N GLY A 65 -4.67 -31.49 -20.50
CA GLY A 65 -5.03 -30.11 -20.17
C GLY A 65 -6.35 -30.00 -19.39
N THR A 66 -6.79 -28.80 -19.10
CA THR A 66 -8.01 -28.51 -18.31
C THR A 66 -9.30 -28.98 -18.98
N LYS A 67 -9.29 -29.26 -20.29
CA LYS A 67 -10.41 -29.81 -21.07
C LYS A 67 -10.32 -31.33 -21.25
N GLY A 68 -9.42 -31.99 -20.53
CA GLY A 68 -9.20 -33.44 -20.64
C GLY A 68 -8.62 -33.84 -22.00
N LEU A 69 -9.02 -35.00 -22.55
CA LEU A 69 -8.50 -35.52 -23.81
C LEU A 69 -9.13 -34.92 -25.08
N GLY A 70 -10.16 -34.12 -24.96
CA GLY A 70 -10.85 -33.48 -26.08
C GLY A 70 -11.53 -34.50 -27.04
N THR A 71 -11.13 -34.48 -28.32
CA THR A 71 -11.69 -35.36 -29.37
C THR A 71 -11.25 -36.80 -29.30
N TRP A 72 -10.26 -37.12 -28.47
CA TRP A 72 -9.84 -38.49 -28.25
C TRP A 72 -10.92 -39.26 -27.47
N GLN A 73 -11.41 -40.36 -28.03
CA GLN A 73 -12.22 -41.27 -27.25
C GLN A 73 -11.32 -42.05 -26.30
N VAL A 74 -11.77 -42.25 -25.05
CA VAL A 74 -11.01 -42.98 -24.02
C VAL A 74 -10.61 -44.37 -24.51
N MET A 75 -11.46 -45.01 -25.32
CA MET A 75 -11.19 -46.34 -25.90
C MET A 75 -10.04 -46.30 -26.93
N GLU A 76 -9.96 -45.25 -27.76
CA GLU A 76 -8.86 -45.07 -28.75
C GLU A 76 -7.53 -44.87 -28.05
N LEU A 77 -7.51 -44.02 -27.03
CA LEU A 77 -6.31 -43.81 -26.23
C LEU A 77 -5.87 -45.07 -25.50
N ARG A 78 -6.79 -45.82 -24.88
CA ARG A 78 -6.48 -47.12 -24.27
C ARG A 78 -5.88 -48.11 -25.27
N SER A 79 -6.44 -48.20 -26.47
CA SER A 79 -5.91 -49.04 -27.54
C SER A 79 -4.48 -48.65 -27.92
N LEU A 80 -4.23 -47.34 -28.04
CA LEU A 80 -2.91 -46.79 -28.35
C LEU A 80 -1.91 -47.08 -27.22
N ILE A 81 -2.28 -46.81 -25.97
CA ILE A 81 -1.44 -47.10 -24.80
C ILE A 81 -1.14 -48.58 -24.67
N THR A 82 -2.13 -49.47 -24.91
CA THR A 82 -1.92 -50.91 -24.91
C THR A 82 -0.85 -51.30 -25.93
N LYS A 83 -0.85 -50.69 -27.11
CA LYS A 83 0.16 -50.96 -28.14
C LYS A 83 1.56 -50.48 -27.68
N PHE A 84 1.66 -49.28 -27.08
CA PHE A 84 2.93 -48.79 -26.53
C PHE A 84 3.46 -49.74 -25.45
N VAL A 85 2.61 -50.14 -24.51
CA VAL A 85 2.98 -51.08 -23.44
C VAL A 85 3.44 -52.44 -24.00
N ASN A 86 2.71 -53.01 -24.98
CA ASN A 86 3.07 -54.28 -25.63
C ASN A 86 4.41 -54.19 -26.37
N GLN A 87 4.76 -53.02 -26.88
CA GLN A 87 6.05 -52.76 -27.53
C GLN A 87 7.13 -52.26 -26.57
N LYS A 88 6.85 -52.24 -25.26
CA LYS A 88 7.72 -51.75 -24.19
C LYS A 88 8.16 -50.26 -24.38
N ILE A 89 7.29 -49.46 -25.01
CA ILE A 89 7.47 -48.02 -25.15
C ILE A 89 6.99 -47.35 -23.88
N PRO A 90 7.83 -46.58 -23.17
CA PRO A 90 7.44 -45.85 -21.96
C PRO A 90 6.30 -44.88 -22.24
N VAL A 91 5.29 -44.86 -21.37
CA VAL A 91 4.15 -43.94 -21.42
C VAL A 91 4.23 -43.01 -20.20
N ILE A 92 4.21 -41.71 -20.44
CA ILE A 92 4.38 -40.67 -19.43
C ILE A 92 3.14 -39.76 -19.45
N PRO A 93 2.25 -39.83 -18.46
CA PRO A 93 1.19 -38.83 -18.30
C PRO A 93 1.78 -37.48 -17.93
N VAL A 94 1.34 -36.39 -18.59
CA VAL A 94 1.80 -35.02 -18.40
C VAL A 94 0.60 -34.16 -18.12
N LEU A 95 0.53 -33.58 -16.92
CA LEU A 95 -0.51 -32.64 -16.51
C LEU A 95 -0.05 -31.22 -16.81
N LEU A 96 -0.83 -30.50 -17.62
CA LEU A 96 -0.60 -29.09 -17.90
C LEU A 96 -0.98 -28.19 -16.71
N PRO A 97 -0.51 -26.94 -16.66
CA PRO A 97 -0.90 -25.98 -15.63
C PRO A 97 -2.42 -25.87 -15.47
N GLY A 98 -2.89 -25.86 -14.20
CA GLY A 98 -4.31 -25.85 -13.86
C GLY A 98 -4.97 -27.21 -13.75
N VAL A 99 -4.27 -28.32 -14.07
CA VAL A 99 -4.75 -29.69 -13.86
C VAL A 99 -4.09 -30.26 -12.62
N ASN A 100 -4.89 -30.55 -11.58
CA ASN A 100 -4.36 -31.04 -10.31
C ASN A 100 -4.32 -32.55 -10.17
N ASN A 101 -5.23 -33.25 -10.84
CA ASN A 101 -5.36 -34.71 -10.77
C ASN A 101 -5.64 -35.28 -12.16
N ILE A 102 -5.31 -36.53 -12.35
CA ILE A 102 -5.72 -37.29 -13.55
C ILE A 102 -7.26 -37.40 -13.55
N PRO A 103 -7.95 -37.01 -14.63
CA PRO A 103 -9.40 -37.14 -14.76
C PRO A 103 -9.93 -38.56 -14.47
N SER A 104 -11.16 -38.64 -13.93
CA SER A 104 -11.75 -39.92 -13.50
C SER A 104 -11.91 -40.96 -14.62
N ASP A 105 -12.07 -40.52 -15.85
CA ASP A 105 -12.13 -41.36 -17.05
C ASP A 105 -10.77 -41.90 -17.50
N LEU A 106 -9.66 -41.37 -16.94
CA LEU A 106 -8.28 -41.71 -17.21
C LEU A 106 -7.56 -42.38 -16.03
N LEU A 107 -8.30 -42.87 -15.03
CA LEU A 107 -7.72 -43.47 -13.81
C LEU A 107 -6.69 -44.57 -14.08
N PHE A 108 -6.79 -45.28 -15.22
CA PHE A 108 -5.80 -46.27 -15.63
C PHE A 108 -4.40 -45.69 -15.88
N LEU A 109 -4.25 -44.35 -15.99
CA LEU A 109 -2.98 -43.69 -16.07
C LEU A 109 -2.38 -43.35 -14.68
N GLN A 110 -3.13 -43.49 -13.60
CA GLN A 110 -2.68 -43.15 -12.24
C GLN A 110 -1.55 -44.05 -11.73
N GLU A 111 -1.47 -45.28 -12.23
CA GLU A 111 -0.40 -46.22 -11.87
C GLU A 111 0.94 -45.89 -12.55
N LEU A 112 0.92 -44.99 -13.53
CA LEU A 112 2.13 -44.55 -14.21
C LEU A 112 2.75 -43.36 -13.50
N ASN A 113 4.08 -43.24 -13.53
CA ASN A 113 4.79 -42.04 -13.05
C ASN A 113 4.46 -40.87 -13.96
N TRP A 114 3.76 -39.90 -13.44
CA TRP A 114 3.32 -38.72 -14.17
C TRP A 114 4.14 -37.47 -13.83
N VAL A 115 4.14 -36.50 -14.75
CA VAL A 115 4.81 -35.22 -14.63
C VAL A 115 3.76 -34.12 -14.59
N LYS A 116 3.80 -33.28 -13.54
CA LYS A 116 2.92 -32.11 -13.41
C LYS A 116 3.70 -30.84 -13.68
N PHE A 117 3.15 -29.98 -14.52
CA PHE A 117 3.63 -28.63 -14.75
C PHE A 117 2.81 -27.66 -13.89
N GLU A 118 3.46 -26.95 -12.97
CA GLU A 118 2.80 -25.85 -12.26
C GLU A 118 2.71 -24.60 -13.16
N GLN A 119 3.73 -24.39 -13.99
CA GLN A 119 3.77 -23.40 -15.07
C GLN A 119 4.33 -24.05 -16.33
N ILE A 120 4.04 -23.47 -17.51
CA ILE A 120 4.40 -24.11 -18.79
C ILE A 120 5.92 -24.17 -19.04
N ASP A 121 6.71 -23.39 -18.31
CA ASP A 121 8.17 -23.31 -18.37
C ASP A 121 8.87 -23.96 -17.16
N ASP A 122 8.15 -24.73 -16.34
CA ASP A 122 8.66 -25.41 -15.13
C ASP A 122 9.87 -26.31 -15.44
N ALA A 123 11.05 -25.85 -15.01
CA ALA A 123 12.32 -26.55 -15.25
C ALA A 123 12.36 -27.93 -14.60
N THR A 124 11.74 -28.10 -13.42
CA THR A 124 11.68 -29.38 -12.70
C THR A 124 10.79 -30.37 -13.44
N ALA A 125 9.65 -29.91 -13.94
CA ALA A 125 8.76 -30.73 -14.75
C ALA A 125 9.46 -31.17 -16.06
N PHE A 126 10.18 -30.27 -16.73
CA PHE A 126 10.96 -30.63 -17.91
C PHE A 126 12.10 -31.64 -17.61
N TYR A 127 12.78 -31.50 -16.48
CA TYR A 127 13.76 -32.48 -16.05
C TYR A 127 13.16 -33.86 -15.87
N ARG A 128 12.02 -33.96 -15.17
CA ARG A 128 11.29 -35.22 -14.96
C ARG A 128 10.78 -35.79 -16.28
N LEU A 129 10.28 -34.94 -17.17
CA LEU A 129 9.79 -35.36 -18.50
C LEU A 129 10.95 -35.92 -19.36
N GLN A 130 12.10 -35.23 -19.37
CA GLN A 130 13.29 -35.70 -20.08
C GLN A 130 13.76 -37.06 -19.55
N TRP A 131 13.78 -37.22 -18.21
CA TRP A 131 14.10 -38.54 -17.61
C TRP A 131 13.12 -39.63 -18.04
N GLY A 132 11.81 -39.34 -18.02
CA GLY A 132 10.81 -40.28 -18.49
C GLY A 132 10.98 -40.67 -19.98
N ILE A 133 11.35 -39.70 -20.82
CA ILE A 133 11.57 -39.92 -22.27
C ILE A 133 12.84 -40.74 -22.52
N THR A 134 13.95 -40.38 -21.89
CA THR A 134 15.26 -40.99 -22.19
C THR A 134 15.51 -42.28 -21.39
N GLN A 135 14.73 -42.52 -20.31
CA GLN A 135 14.94 -43.55 -19.31
C GLN A 135 16.33 -43.47 -18.61
N VAL A 136 17.06 -42.43 -18.89
CA VAL A 136 18.33 -42.08 -18.24
C VAL A 136 18.08 -40.86 -17.35
N LYS A 137 18.36 -41.02 -16.06
CA LYS A 137 18.27 -39.89 -15.16
C LYS A 137 19.28 -38.87 -15.65
N PRO A 138 18.84 -37.67 -16.09
CA PRO A 138 19.77 -36.64 -16.52
C PRO A 138 20.73 -36.37 -15.35
N GLU A 139 22.03 -36.30 -15.61
CA GLU A 139 22.91 -35.75 -14.58
C GLU A 139 22.34 -34.38 -14.20
N LEU A 140 22.12 -34.19 -12.91
CA LEU A 140 21.90 -32.87 -12.35
C LEU A 140 23.22 -32.08 -12.53
N HIS A 141 23.55 -31.73 -13.77
CA HIS A 141 24.06 -30.41 -13.93
C HIS A 141 22.84 -29.53 -13.74
N PRO A 142 22.73 -28.81 -12.61
CA PRO A 142 21.93 -27.62 -12.61
C PRO A 142 22.66 -26.65 -13.55
N LYS A 143 22.41 -26.67 -14.85
CA LYS A 143 22.01 -25.45 -15.46
C LYS A 143 20.61 -25.22 -14.87
N THR A 144 20.53 -24.94 -13.56
CA THR A 144 19.68 -23.88 -13.10
C THR A 144 19.83 -22.85 -14.20
N VAL A 145 18.78 -22.51 -14.92
CA VAL A 145 18.70 -21.22 -15.56
C VAL A 145 18.92 -20.30 -14.37
N GLN A 146 20.20 -19.98 -14.10
CA GLN A 146 20.52 -18.99 -13.11
C GLN A 146 19.98 -17.75 -13.76
N LEU A 147 18.80 -17.34 -13.26
CA LEU A 147 18.24 -16.07 -13.65
C LEU A 147 19.38 -15.05 -13.53
N THR A 148 19.57 -14.26 -14.54
CA THR A 148 20.50 -13.14 -14.51
C THR A 148 20.09 -12.18 -13.39
N ALA A 149 20.99 -11.32 -12.98
CA ALA A 149 20.68 -10.30 -11.99
C ALA A 149 19.47 -9.43 -12.43
N GLU A 150 19.31 -9.18 -13.72
CA GLU A 150 18.19 -8.44 -14.29
C GLU A 150 16.86 -9.22 -14.23
N GLU A 151 16.88 -10.50 -14.54
CA GLU A 151 15.70 -11.37 -14.44
C GLU A 151 15.24 -11.51 -12.98
N TRP A 152 16.18 -11.60 -12.01
CA TRP A 152 15.87 -11.56 -10.59
C TRP A 152 15.29 -10.21 -10.14
N LEU A 153 15.84 -9.10 -10.66
CA LEU A 153 15.29 -7.76 -10.40
C LEU A 153 13.84 -7.64 -10.89
N ASN A 154 13.57 -8.13 -12.11
CA ASN A 154 12.23 -8.09 -12.70
C ASN A 154 11.24 -9.01 -11.94
N SER A 155 11.69 -10.19 -11.52
CA SER A 155 10.90 -11.09 -10.66
C SER A 155 10.54 -10.42 -9.33
N ALA A 156 11.53 -9.78 -8.68
CA ALA A 156 11.33 -9.04 -7.45
C ALA A 156 10.34 -7.88 -7.60
N TYR A 157 10.45 -7.11 -8.69
CA TYR A 157 9.53 -6.02 -8.99
C TYR A 157 8.09 -6.53 -9.14
N ASN A 158 7.87 -7.59 -9.92
CA ASN A 158 6.55 -8.20 -10.11
C ASN A 158 5.94 -8.74 -8.80
N LYS A 159 6.75 -9.35 -7.93
CA LYS A 159 6.31 -9.76 -6.59
C LYS A 159 5.93 -8.57 -5.72
N GLY A 160 6.72 -7.51 -5.76
CA GLY A 160 6.43 -6.27 -5.05
C GLY A 160 5.09 -5.64 -5.44
N GLU A 161 4.81 -5.58 -6.75
CA GLU A 161 3.54 -5.09 -7.30
C GLU A 161 2.34 -6.00 -6.93
N SER A 162 2.54 -7.31 -6.87
CA SER A 162 1.51 -8.26 -6.42
C SER A 162 1.29 -8.29 -4.90
N GLY A 163 2.08 -7.51 -4.14
CA GLY A 163 1.99 -7.41 -2.68
C GLY A 163 2.90 -8.37 -1.91
N ASP A 164 3.58 -9.30 -2.56
CA ASP A 164 4.58 -10.19 -1.94
C ASP A 164 5.92 -9.46 -1.73
N LYS A 165 5.94 -8.57 -0.75
CA LYS A 165 7.14 -7.77 -0.43
C LYS A 165 8.30 -8.60 0.11
N GLN A 166 8.01 -9.69 0.85
CA GLN A 166 9.05 -10.58 1.37
C GLN A 166 9.69 -11.40 0.25
N GLY A 167 8.89 -11.94 -0.65
CA GLY A 167 9.37 -12.61 -1.85
C GLY A 167 10.17 -11.68 -2.76
N ALA A 168 9.75 -10.41 -2.88
CA ALA A 168 10.52 -9.40 -3.60
C ALA A 168 11.91 -9.17 -2.99
N ILE A 169 12.01 -9.04 -1.65
CA ILE A 169 13.30 -8.90 -0.95
C ILE A 169 14.21 -10.10 -1.20
N ALA A 170 13.66 -11.31 -1.18
CA ALA A 170 14.43 -12.53 -1.45
C ALA A 170 15.00 -12.52 -2.89
N ASP A 171 14.23 -12.10 -3.87
CA ASP A 171 14.68 -12.02 -5.26
C ASP A 171 15.68 -10.88 -5.49
N TYR A 172 15.49 -9.70 -4.83
CA TYR A 172 16.52 -8.65 -4.84
C TYR A 172 17.83 -9.13 -4.23
N ASN A 173 17.79 -9.96 -3.19
CA ASN A 173 19.01 -10.57 -2.62
C ASN A 173 19.72 -11.43 -3.66
N GLN A 174 19.00 -12.21 -4.48
CA GLN A 174 19.61 -13.00 -5.56
C GLN A 174 20.22 -12.10 -6.64
N ALA A 175 19.52 -11.02 -7.04
CA ALA A 175 20.04 -10.05 -7.99
C ALA A 175 21.36 -9.42 -7.49
N ILE A 176 21.39 -9.02 -6.22
CA ILE A 176 22.56 -8.42 -5.57
C ILE A 176 23.71 -9.43 -5.42
N ASN A 177 23.42 -10.69 -5.09
CA ASN A 177 24.44 -11.73 -5.00
C ASN A 177 25.14 -11.98 -6.35
N ILE A 178 24.40 -11.88 -7.46
CA ILE A 178 24.94 -12.04 -8.81
C ILE A 178 25.68 -10.78 -9.26
N LYS A 179 25.11 -9.60 -8.94
CA LYS A 179 25.65 -8.29 -9.31
C LYS A 179 25.72 -7.39 -8.08
N PRO A 180 26.82 -7.43 -7.29
CA PRO A 180 26.97 -6.66 -6.05
C PRO A 180 26.97 -5.13 -6.23
N ASP A 181 27.21 -4.64 -7.44
CA ASP A 181 27.17 -3.22 -7.84
C ASP A 181 25.85 -2.80 -8.49
N TYR A 182 24.73 -3.48 -8.15
CA TYR A 182 23.43 -3.21 -8.75
C TYR A 182 22.65 -2.18 -7.93
N ALA A 183 22.87 -0.88 -8.18
CA ALA A 183 22.27 0.23 -7.44
C ALA A 183 20.73 0.15 -7.42
N ASP A 184 20.08 -0.21 -8.55
CA ASP A 184 18.62 -0.31 -8.64
C ASP A 184 18.06 -1.41 -7.74
N ALA A 185 18.77 -2.56 -7.63
CA ALA A 185 18.36 -3.65 -6.77
C ALA A 185 18.41 -3.26 -5.28
N TYR A 186 19.45 -2.54 -4.86
CA TYR A 186 19.53 -1.99 -3.50
C TYR A 186 18.42 -0.97 -3.25
N ASN A 187 18.22 0.00 -4.16
CA ASN A 187 17.16 1.00 -4.00
C ASN A 187 15.78 0.34 -3.85
N ASN A 188 15.46 -0.62 -4.71
CA ASN A 188 14.15 -1.27 -4.71
C ASN A 188 13.98 -2.21 -3.52
N ARG A 189 15.04 -2.90 -3.06
CA ARG A 189 15.02 -3.67 -1.82
C ARG A 189 14.80 -2.77 -0.62
N GLY A 190 15.44 -1.60 -0.58
CA GLY A 190 15.21 -0.58 0.43
C GLY A 190 13.75 -0.13 0.47
N LEU A 191 13.14 0.12 -0.68
CA LEU A 191 11.72 0.47 -0.77
C LEU A 191 10.82 -0.66 -0.24
N ALA A 192 11.09 -1.91 -0.59
CA ALA A 192 10.35 -3.06 -0.08
C ALA A 192 10.47 -3.20 1.44
N LYS A 193 11.68 -3.03 2.01
CA LYS A 193 11.93 -3.03 3.46
C LYS A 193 11.18 -1.91 4.17
N LYS A 194 11.25 -0.66 3.63
CA LYS A 194 10.52 0.49 4.18
C LYS A 194 9.02 0.19 4.26
N ASN A 195 8.46 -0.38 3.21
CA ASN A 195 7.04 -0.74 3.15
C ASN A 195 6.63 -1.86 4.12
N LEU A 196 7.59 -2.66 4.60
CA LEU A 196 7.41 -3.64 5.68
C LEU A 196 7.69 -3.06 7.07
N GLY A 197 8.05 -1.77 7.17
CA GLY A 197 8.36 -1.10 8.43
C GLY A 197 9.84 -1.12 8.83
N ASP A 198 10.70 -1.84 8.11
CA ASP A 198 12.16 -1.86 8.34
C ASP A 198 12.81 -0.61 7.72
N LYS A 199 12.59 0.55 8.35
CA LYS A 199 13.12 1.84 7.89
C LYS A 199 14.65 1.90 7.98
N GLN A 200 15.25 1.30 9.01
CA GLN A 200 16.71 1.29 9.19
C GLN A 200 17.39 0.41 8.12
N GLY A 201 16.86 -0.79 7.87
CA GLY A 201 17.35 -1.65 6.79
C GLY A 201 17.17 -1.02 5.41
N ALA A 202 16.12 -0.22 5.22
CA ALA A 202 15.91 0.55 4.00
C ALA A 202 17.00 1.63 3.81
N ILE A 203 17.32 2.39 4.87
CA ILE A 203 18.39 3.41 4.84
C ILE A 203 19.75 2.77 4.51
N ALA A 204 20.06 1.59 5.06
CA ALA A 204 21.28 0.86 4.74
C ALA A 204 21.35 0.50 3.26
N ASP A 205 20.25 0.03 2.67
CA ASP A 205 20.17 -0.29 1.24
C ASP A 205 20.30 0.96 0.35
N TYR A 206 19.65 2.06 0.70
CA TYR A 206 19.80 3.32 -0.03
C TYR A 206 21.25 3.86 0.05
N ASN A 207 21.93 3.69 1.18
CA ASN A 207 23.33 4.03 1.32
C ASN A 207 24.20 3.25 0.32
N GLN A 208 23.94 1.95 0.16
CA GLN A 208 24.67 1.13 -0.83
C GLN A 208 24.34 1.57 -2.26
N ALA A 209 23.05 1.85 -2.57
CA ALA A 209 22.66 2.37 -3.87
C ALA A 209 23.39 3.68 -4.22
N ILE A 210 23.51 4.60 -3.26
CA ILE A 210 24.21 5.88 -3.41
C ILE A 210 25.72 5.70 -3.53
N ASN A 211 26.31 4.79 -2.76
CA ASN A 211 27.75 4.49 -2.86
C ASN A 211 28.11 3.93 -4.24
N ILE A 212 27.24 3.09 -4.82
CA ILE A 212 27.42 2.53 -6.16
C ILE A 212 27.19 3.59 -7.23
N LYS A 213 26.12 4.39 -7.08
CA LYS A 213 25.71 5.43 -8.02
C LYS A 213 25.49 6.76 -7.30
N PRO A 214 26.55 7.61 -7.17
CA PRO A 214 26.49 8.87 -6.42
C PRO A 214 25.51 9.91 -7.02
N ASP A 215 25.14 9.77 -8.29
CA ASP A 215 24.16 10.61 -8.97
C ASP A 215 22.74 9.99 -9.02
N TYR A 216 22.41 9.10 -8.06
CA TYR A 216 21.11 8.44 -8.03
C TYR A 216 20.09 9.25 -7.23
N ALA A 217 19.48 10.25 -7.86
CA ALA A 217 18.49 11.15 -7.23
C ALA A 217 17.39 10.39 -6.47
N LEU A 218 16.85 9.31 -7.06
CA LEU A 218 15.78 8.52 -6.45
C LEU A 218 16.21 7.85 -5.13
N ALA A 219 17.46 7.39 -5.03
CA ALA A 219 17.96 6.77 -3.80
C ALA A 219 18.11 7.80 -2.67
N TYR A 220 18.59 9.01 -2.98
CA TYR A 220 18.59 10.13 -2.02
C TYR A 220 17.16 10.48 -1.59
N TYR A 221 16.24 10.63 -2.55
CA TYR A 221 14.84 10.94 -2.26
C TYR A 221 14.19 9.89 -1.34
N ASN A 222 14.35 8.60 -1.65
CA ASN A 222 13.81 7.51 -0.84
C ASN A 222 14.45 7.44 0.55
N ARG A 223 15.76 7.71 0.67
CA ARG A 223 16.46 7.78 1.96
C ARG A 223 15.96 8.96 2.78
N GLY A 224 15.72 10.09 2.15
CA GLY A 224 15.12 11.28 2.78
C GLY A 224 13.74 10.96 3.38
N ILE A 225 12.86 10.26 2.64
CA ILE A 225 11.57 9.81 3.15
C ILE A 225 11.77 8.90 4.38
N ALA A 226 12.65 7.88 4.27
CA ALA A 226 12.86 6.95 5.38
C ALA A 226 13.41 7.63 6.65
N LYS A 227 14.28 8.64 6.50
CA LYS A 227 14.77 9.46 7.61
C LYS A 227 13.66 10.34 8.21
N SER A 228 12.86 10.99 7.35
CA SER A 228 11.70 11.79 7.79
C SER A 228 10.71 10.94 8.58
N ASP A 229 10.43 9.72 8.13
CA ASP A 229 9.57 8.74 8.82
C ASP A 229 10.13 8.29 10.19
N LEU A 230 11.41 8.51 10.46
CA LEU A 230 12.09 8.28 11.74
C LEU A 230 12.25 9.56 12.58
N GLY A 231 11.78 10.71 12.08
CA GLY A 231 11.92 12.00 12.74
C GLY A 231 13.26 12.70 12.51
N ASP A 232 14.16 12.11 11.69
CA ASP A 232 15.41 12.76 11.29
C ASP A 232 15.16 13.75 10.12
N TYR A 233 14.47 14.84 10.42
CA TYR A 233 14.13 15.86 9.43
C TYR A 233 15.35 16.59 8.86
N GLN A 234 16.39 16.78 9.66
CA GLN A 234 17.65 17.40 9.21
C GLN A 234 18.36 16.52 8.18
N GLY A 235 18.51 15.23 8.48
CA GLY A 235 19.07 14.27 7.56
C GLY A 235 18.22 14.06 6.30
N ALA A 236 16.89 14.16 6.42
CA ALA A 236 15.97 14.12 5.29
C ALA A 236 16.16 15.33 4.36
N ILE A 237 16.26 16.56 4.92
CA ILE A 237 16.50 17.78 4.15
C ILE A 237 17.83 17.70 3.39
N ALA A 238 18.90 17.18 4.02
CA ALA A 238 20.17 16.99 3.35
C ALA A 238 20.05 16.04 2.14
N ASP A 239 19.31 14.95 2.28
CA ASP A 239 19.07 14.00 1.20
C ASP A 239 18.20 14.59 0.08
N TYR A 240 17.13 15.30 0.40
CA TYR A 240 16.32 16.00 -0.60
C TYR A 240 17.13 17.09 -1.33
N ASN A 241 18.06 17.78 -0.67
CA ASN A 241 18.97 18.71 -1.32
C ASN A 241 19.81 18.00 -2.40
N GLN A 242 20.35 16.82 -2.10
CA GLN A 242 21.11 16.05 -3.10
C GLN A 242 20.20 15.57 -4.24
N ALA A 243 19.00 15.07 -3.93
CA ALA A 243 18.05 14.67 -4.96
C ALA A 243 17.70 15.83 -5.91
N ILE A 244 17.44 17.03 -5.36
CA ILE A 244 17.14 18.25 -6.13
C ILE A 244 18.36 18.73 -6.93
N ASN A 245 19.56 18.67 -6.37
CA ASN A 245 20.78 19.04 -7.10
C ASN A 245 21.01 18.15 -8.34
N ILE A 246 20.69 16.86 -8.23
CA ILE A 246 20.82 15.91 -9.34
C ILE A 246 19.64 16.07 -10.32
N LYS A 247 18.41 16.24 -9.79
CA LYS A 247 17.18 16.38 -10.57
C LYS A 247 16.40 17.61 -10.14
N PRO A 248 16.69 18.81 -10.69
CA PRO A 248 16.08 20.08 -10.27
C PRO A 248 14.59 20.25 -10.59
N ASP A 249 14.04 19.39 -11.45
CA ASP A 249 12.63 19.38 -11.87
C ASP A 249 11.77 18.36 -11.11
N ASP A 250 12.22 17.91 -9.94
CA ASP A 250 11.48 16.95 -9.12
C ASP A 250 10.57 17.67 -8.11
N ALA A 251 9.30 17.86 -8.48
CA ALA A 251 8.31 18.52 -7.62
C ALA A 251 8.08 17.80 -6.28
N ASP A 252 8.20 16.45 -6.28
CA ASP A 252 8.00 15.64 -5.08
C ASP A 252 9.15 15.83 -4.08
N ALA A 253 10.38 16.01 -4.58
CA ALA A 253 11.54 16.28 -3.72
C ALA A 253 11.42 17.66 -3.03
N TYR A 254 10.99 18.69 -3.76
CA TYR A 254 10.69 20.00 -3.16
C TYR A 254 9.54 19.91 -2.15
N LEU A 255 8.44 19.23 -2.50
CA LEU A 255 7.31 19.06 -1.58
C LEU A 255 7.77 18.44 -0.25
N ASN A 256 8.47 17.31 -0.31
CA ASN A 256 8.89 16.58 0.88
C ASN A 256 9.97 17.33 1.69
N ARG A 257 10.86 18.09 1.03
CA ARG A 257 11.78 18.99 1.72
C ARG A 257 11.03 20.11 2.45
N GLY A 258 10.01 20.66 1.81
CA GLY A 258 9.13 21.64 2.42
C GLY A 258 8.39 21.10 3.65
N VAL A 259 7.88 19.85 3.57
CA VAL A 259 7.26 19.18 4.73
C VAL A 259 8.28 19.04 5.86
N ALA A 260 9.47 18.50 5.59
CA ALA A 260 10.50 18.32 6.61
C ALA A 260 10.95 19.66 7.25
N LYS A 261 11.05 20.74 6.47
CA LYS A 261 11.31 22.09 7.00
C LYS A 261 10.18 22.59 7.88
N SER A 262 8.93 22.37 7.45
CA SER A 262 7.74 22.76 8.22
C SER A 262 7.68 22.03 9.57
N ASP A 263 8.05 20.75 9.62
CA ASP A 263 8.10 19.95 10.85
C ASP A 263 9.22 20.41 11.80
N LEU A 264 10.32 20.98 11.27
CA LEU A 264 11.36 21.64 12.04
C LEU A 264 11.00 23.09 12.45
N GLY A 265 9.82 23.59 12.06
CA GLY A 265 9.40 24.97 12.36
C GLY A 265 9.83 26.02 11.33
N ASP A 266 10.62 25.69 10.32
CA ASP A 266 10.99 26.60 9.23
C ASP A 266 9.85 26.73 8.20
N LYS A 267 8.79 27.44 8.62
CA LYS A 267 7.59 27.65 7.77
C LYS A 267 7.89 28.50 6.53
N GLN A 268 8.81 29.45 6.63
CA GLN A 268 9.20 30.31 5.48
C GLN A 268 9.98 29.50 4.43
N GLY A 269 10.95 28.71 4.87
CA GLY A 269 11.68 27.80 3.99
C GLY A 269 10.79 26.73 3.35
N ALA A 270 9.76 26.26 4.08
CA ALA A 270 8.75 25.34 3.56
C ALA A 270 7.92 25.99 2.44
N ILE A 271 7.45 27.23 2.63
CA ILE A 271 6.71 27.98 1.61
C ILE A 271 7.55 28.16 0.33
N ALA A 272 8.84 28.46 0.47
CA ALA A 272 9.73 28.58 -0.68
C ALA A 272 9.81 27.26 -1.48
N ASP A 273 9.91 26.12 -0.80
CA ASP A 273 9.94 24.81 -1.43
C ASP A 273 8.60 24.44 -2.09
N TYR A 274 7.47 24.71 -1.43
CA TYR A 274 6.14 24.51 -2.03
C TYR A 274 5.93 25.38 -3.27
N ASN A 275 6.47 26.62 -3.29
CA ASN A 275 6.46 27.47 -4.48
C ASN A 275 7.19 26.81 -5.65
N GLN A 276 8.35 26.20 -5.42
CA GLN A 276 9.09 25.49 -6.45
C GLN A 276 8.32 24.24 -6.93
N ALA A 277 7.77 23.45 -6.00
CA ALA A 277 6.93 22.30 -6.36
C ALA A 277 5.75 22.70 -7.25
N ILE A 278 5.08 23.82 -6.93
CA ILE A 278 3.97 24.36 -7.71
C ILE A 278 4.42 24.91 -9.07
N ASN A 279 5.58 25.56 -9.14
CA ASN A 279 6.14 26.04 -10.41
C ASN A 279 6.45 24.88 -11.37
N ILE A 280 6.97 23.76 -10.85
CA ILE A 280 7.26 22.56 -11.63
C ILE A 280 5.97 21.84 -12.01
N LYS A 281 5.03 21.73 -11.06
CA LYS A 281 3.76 21.02 -11.25
C LYS A 281 2.60 21.91 -10.80
N PRO A 282 2.02 22.74 -11.71
CA PRO A 282 0.95 23.68 -11.38
C PRO A 282 -0.36 23.06 -10.91
N ASP A 283 -0.59 21.79 -11.20
CA ASP A 283 -1.76 21.00 -10.77
C ASP A 283 -1.50 20.15 -9.50
N TYR A 284 -0.55 20.58 -8.65
CA TYR A 284 -0.14 19.82 -7.48
C TYR A 284 -0.96 20.24 -6.22
N ALA A 285 -2.18 19.74 -6.10
CA ALA A 285 -3.13 20.09 -5.03
C ALA A 285 -2.53 20.01 -3.61
N ILE A 286 -1.71 18.99 -3.33
CA ILE A 286 -1.09 18.81 -2.01
C ILE A 286 -0.05 19.89 -1.70
N ALA A 287 0.66 20.41 -2.71
CA ALA A 287 1.62 21.49 -2.50
C ALA A 287 0.91 22.81 -2.14
N TYR A 288 -0.19 23.13 -2.80
CA TYR A 288 -1.04 24.26 -2.41
C TYR A 288 -1.60 24.08 -1.00
N TYR A 289 -2.14 22.91 -0.68
CA TYR A 289 -2.66 22.61 0.65
C TYR A 289 -1.60 22.82 1.75
N ASN A 290 -0.39 22.28 1.57
CA ASN A 290 0.69 22.39 2.53
C ASN A 290 1.21 23.84 2.63
N ARG A 291 1.28 24.58 1.51
CA ARG A 291 1.61 26.00 1.52
C ARG A 291 0.56 26.83 2.26
N GLY A 292 -0.71 26.51 2.06
CA GLY A 292 -1.82 27.10 2.81
C GLY A 292 -1.70 26.87 4.31
N ASN A 293 -1.36 25.65 4.74
CA ASN A 293 -1.12 25.34 6.14
C ASN A 293 0.05 26.19 6.71
N ALA A 294 1.18 26.23 6.02
CA ALA A 294 2.34 26.99 6.45
C ALA A 294 2.06 28.50 6.54
N LYS A 295 1.29 29.07 5.59
CA LYS A 295 0.82 30.46 5.66
C LYS A 295 -0.13 30.70 6.83
N SER A 296 -1.07 29.77 7.04
CA SER A 296 -2.01 29.84 8.19
C SER A 296 -1.27 29.84 9.52
N ASP A 297 -0.25 29.00 9.68
CA ASP A 297 0.60 28.91 10.86
C ASP A 297 1.38 30.23 11.12
N LEU A 298 1.76 30.93 10.06
CA LEU A 298 2.40 32.24 10.11
C LEU A 298 1.42 33.42 10.26
N GLY A 299 0.11 33.17 10.36
CA GLY A 299 -0.93 34.16 10.51
C GLY A 299 -1.49 34.73 9.20
N ASP A 300 -0.93 34.37 8.03
CA ASP A 300 -1.48 34.79 6.72
C ASP A 300 -2.70 33.95 6.35
N LYS A 301 -3.82 34.21 7.03
CA LYS A 301 -5.09 33.47 6.82
C LYS A 301 -5.67 33.75 5.43
N GLN A 302 -5.52 34.93 4.87
CA GLN A 302 -6.02 35.28 3.53
C GLN A 302 -5.21 34.51 2.45
N GLY A 303 -3.88 34.50 2.55
CA GLY A 303 -3.04 33.72 1.64
C GLY A 303 -3.26 32.22 1.76
N ALA A 304 -3.58 31.74 2.97
CA ALA A 304 -3.96 30.32 3.18
C ALA A 304 -5.27 29.98 2.48
N ILE A 305 -6.30 30.82 2.59
CA ILE A 305 -7.59 30.63 1.90
C ILE A 305 -7.39 30.58 0.37
N ALA A 306 -6.55 31.45 -0.18
CA ALA A 306 -6.25 31.44 -1.61
C ALA A 306 -5.62 30.13 -2.05
N ASP A 307 -4.67 29.59 -1.26
CA ASP A 307 -4.02 28.32 -1.54
C ASP A 307 -4.99 27.11 -1.40
N TYR A 308 -5.83 27.11 -0.37
CA TYR A 308 -6.86 26.06 -0.24
C TYR A 308 -7.87 26.11 -1.39
N ASN A 309 -8.21 27.30 -1.91
CA ASN A 309 -9.05 27.43 -3.09
C ASN A 309 -8.42 26.74 -4.30
N GLN A 310 -7.10 26.93 -4.53
CA GLN A 310 -6.41 26.25 -5.63
C GLN A 310 -6.36 24.75 -5.41
N ALA A 311 -6.05 24.27 -4.18
CA ALA A 311 -6.08 22.86 -3.86
C ALA A 311 -7.45 22.21 -4.15
N ILE A 312 -8.53 22.89 -3.79
CA ILE A 312 -9.92 22.44 -4.03
C ILE A 312 -10.28 22.49 -5.53
N ASN A 313 -9.86 23.53 -6.25
CA ASN A 313 -10.10 23.60 -7.70
C ASN A 313 -9.42 22.44 -8.44
N ILE A 314 -8.21 22.04 -8.03
CA ILE A 314 -7.47 20.92 -8.62
C ILE A 314 -8.08 19.59 -8.17
N LYS A 315 -8.42 19.48 -6.89
CA LYS A 315 -8.98 18.28 -6.27
C LYS A 315 -10.28 18.60 -5.53
N PRO A 316 -11.44 18.56 -6.19
CA PRO A 316 -12.75 18.92 -5.61
C PRO A 316 -13.21 18.03 -4.45
N ASP A 317 -12.65 16.83 -4.30
CA ASP A 317 -12.91 15.89 -3.20
C ASP A 317 -11.89 15.98 -2.05
N TYR A 318 -11.22 17.14 -1.89
CA TYR A 318 -10.19 17.31 -0.87
C TYR A 318 -10.78 17.79 0.47
N ALA A 319 -11.39 16.87 1.24
CA ALA A 319 -12.05 17.18 2.52
C ALA A 319 -11.16 17.98 3.50
N LEU A 320 -9.84 17.66 3.57
CA LEU A 320 -8.89 18.38 4.44
C LEU A 320 -8.75 19.84 4.05
N ALA A 321 -8.73 20.15 2.75
CA ALA A 321 -8.59 21.53 2.27
C ALA A 321 -9.85 22.34 2.59
N TYR A 322 -11.03 21.77 2.44
CA TYR A 322 -12.29 22.42 2.86
C TYR A 322 -12.29 22.68 4.37
N ASN A 323 -11.94 21.70 5.21
CA ASN A 323 -11.88 21.89 6.65
C ASN A 323 -10.94 23.00 7.05
N ASN A 324 -9.73 23.02 6.50
CA ASN A 324 -8.71 24.03 6.86
C ASN A 324 -9.05 25.42 6.30
N ARG A 325 -9.70 25.49 5.11
CA ARG A 325 -10.25 26.75 4.62
C ARG A 325 -11.36 27.28 5.53
N GLY A 326 -12.21 26.37 6.03
CA GLY A 326 -13.23 26.71 7.02
C GLY A 326 -12.65 27.26 8.31
N ILE A 327 -11.56 26.64 8.83
CA ILE A 327 -10.83 27.15 10.00
C ILE A 327 -10.31 28.58 9.72
N ALA A 328 -9.62 28.79 8.60
CA ALA A 328 -9.06 30.08 8.25
C ALA A 328 -10.14 31.17 8.08
N LYS A 329 -11.31 30.84 7.48
CA LYS A 329 -12.47 31.74 7.40
C LYS A 329 -13.06 32.04 8.77
N SER A 330 -13.19 31.03 9.63
CA SER A 330 -13.68 31.19 10.99
C SER A 330 -12.80 32.13 11.81
N ASP A 331 -11.46 31.99 11.69
CA ASP A 331 -10.47 32.85 12.33
C ASP A 331 -10.57 34.32 11.87
N LEU A 332 -10.98 34.56 10.64
CA LEU A 332 -11.23 35.87 10.06
C LEU A 332 -12.67 36.40 10.31
N GLY A 333 -13.50 35.67 11.08
CA GLY A 333 -14.85 36.08 11.43
C GLY A 333 -15.95 35.59 10.46
N ASP A 334 -15.61 35.01 9.30
CA ASP A 334 -16.58 34.47 8.34
C ASP A 334 -17.08 33.08 8.81
N LYS A 335 -17.88 33.08 9.88
CA LYS A 335 -18.43 31.86 10.46
C LYS A 335 -19.41 31.14 9.51
N GLN A 336 -20.18 31.89 8.71
CA GLN A 336 -21.11 31.29 7.74
C GLN A 336 -20.36 30.61 6.60
N GLY A 337 -19.35 31.24 6.03
CA GLY A 337 -18.48 30.65 5.02
C GLY A 337 -17.71 29.44 5.55
N ALA A 338 -17.33 29.47 6.83
CA ALA A 338 -16.70 28.33 7.50
C ALA A 338 -17.67 27.11 7.59
N ILE A 339 -18.92 27.34 8.01
CA ILE A 339 -19.96 26.30 8.08
C ILE A 339 -20.19 25.66 6.70
N ALA A 340 -20.24 26.47 5.64
CA ALA A 340 -20.38 25.97 4.28
C ALA A 340 -19.21 25.03 3.89
N ASP A 341 -17.98 25.40 4.24
CA ASP A 341 -16.78 24.59 3.98
C ASP A 341 -16.78 23.29 4.80
N TYR A 342 -17.14 23.35 6.09
CA TYR A 342 -17.27 22.13 6.91
C TYR A 342 -18.36 21.20 6.40
N ASN A 343 -19.46 21.74 5.87
CA ASN A 343 -20.51 20.93 5.21
C ASN A 343 -19.93 20.15 4.02
N GLN A 344 -19.11 20.80 3.18
CA GLN A 344 -18.48 20.12 2.05
C GLN A 344 -17.48 19.06 2.54
N ALA A 345 -16.66 19.37 3.55
CA ALA A 345 -15.73 18.40 4.14
C ALA A 345 -16.46 17.15 4.66
N ILE A 346 -17.60 17.34 5.33
CA ILE A 346 -18.44 16.25 5.85
C ILE A 346 -19.14 15.48 4.72
N ASN A 347 -19.62 16.15 3.68
CA ASN A 347 -20.22 15.48 2.52
C ASN A 347 -19.21 14.56 1.81
N ILE A 348 -17.94 15.02 1.67
CA ILE A 348 -16.86 14.23 1.06
C ILE A 348 -16.43 13.10 1.99
N LYS A 349 -16.29 13.38 3.29
CA LYS A 349 -15.85 12.44 4.31
C LYS A 349 -16.81 12.43 5.51
N PRO A 350 -17.87 11.59 5.48
CA PRO A 350 -18.90 11.54 6.53
C PRO A 350 -18.40 11.11 7.92
N ASP A 351 -17.22 10.49 8.00
CA ASP A 351 -16.55 10.09 9.24
C ASP A 351 -15.49 11.10 9.71
N TYR A 352 -15.58 12.37 9.29
CA TYR A 352 -14.60 13.39 9.64
C TYR A 352 -14.95 14.10 10.95
N ALA A 353 -14.63 13.50 12.10
CA ALA A 353 -14.95 14.02 13.44
C ALA A 353 -14.52 15.48 13.64
N TYR A 354 -13.34 15.87 13.14
CA TYR A 354 -12.83 17.25 13.28
C TYR A 354 -13.69 18.27 12.56
N ALA A 355 -14.23 17.95 11.38
CA ALA A 355 -15.11 18.87 10.64
C ALA A 355 -16.45 19.07 11.37
N TYR A 356 -17.01 18.02 11.98
CA TYR A 356 -18.19 18.15 12.84
C TYR A 356 -17.91 19.04 14.04
N ASN A 357 -16.81 18.83 14.76
CA ASN A 357 -16.44 19.66 15.90
C ASN A 357 -16.27 21.13 15.50
N ASN A 358 -15.58 21.39 14.42
CA ASN A 358 -15.33 22.76 13.93
C ASN A 358 -16.61 23.42 13.46
N ARG A 359 -17.53 22.68 12.79
CA ARG A 359 -18.86 23.20 12.44
C ARG A 359 -19.70 23.51 13.67
N GLY A 360 -19.63 22.65 14.69
CA GLY A 360 -20.27 22.88 15.99
C GLY A 360 -19.77 24.15 16.66
N LEU A 361 -18.45 24.39 16.67
CA LEU A 361 -17.87 25.64 17.18
C LEU A 361 -18.42 26.87 16.43
N ALA A 362 -18.38 26.84 15.10
CA ALA A 362 -18.87 27.94 14.29
C ALA A 362 -20.38 28.20 14.49
N LYS A 363 -21.22 27.15 14.63
CA LYS A 363 -22.64 27.28 14.99
C LYS A 363 -22.82 27.86 16.39
N SER A 364 -22.04 27.38 17.36
CA SER A 364 -22.09 27.88 18.74
C SER A 364 -21.76 29.37 18.80
N ASP A 365 -20.73 29.82 18.05
CA ASP A 365 -20.35 31.22 17.93
C ASP A 365 -21.46 32.10 17.33
N LEU A 366 -22.28 31.53 16.44
CA LEU A 366 -23.47 32.20 15.85
C LEU A 366 -24.73 32.07 16.69
N GLY A 367 -24.66 31.47 17.88
CA GLY A 367 -25.79 31.29 18.79
C GLY A 367 -26.58 30.01 18.59
N ASP A 368 -26.35 29.22 17.56
CA ASP A 368 -27.01 27.92 17.35
C ASP A 368 -26.42 26.84 18.24
N LYS A 369 -26.65 26.95 19.56
CA LYS A 369 -26.14 25.99 20.55
C LYS A 369 -26.71 24.57 20.38
N GLN A 370 -27.97 24.46 19.96
CA GLN A 370 -28.59 23.14 19.73
C GLN A 370 -27.98 22.45 18.52
N GLY A 371 -27.80 23.18 17.40
CA GLY A 371 -27.13 22.65 16.22
C GLY A 371 -25.65 22.30 16.49
N ALA A 372 -24.98 23.07 17.38
CA ALA A 372 -23.64 22.76 17.84
C ALA A 372 -23.56 21.44 18.63
N ILE A 373 -24.50 21.23 19.59
CA ILE A 373 -24.58 19.98 20.36
C ILE A 373 -24.81 18.76 19.42
N ALA A 374 -25.66 18.91 18.41
CA ALA A 374 -25.87 17.84 17.44
C ALA A 374 -24.59 17.48 16.69
N ASP A 375 -23.78 18.48 16.30
CA ASP A 375 -22.51 18.26 15.62
C ASP A 375 -21.47 17.62 16.54
N TYR A 376 -21.34 18.08 17.80
CA TYR A 376 -20.45 17.44 18.78
C TYR A 376 -20.86 16.00 19.07
N ASN A 377 -22.15 15.69 19.10
CA ASN A 377 -22.62 14.31 19.25
C ASN A 377 -22.13 13.42 18.10
N GLN A 378 -22.14 13.92 16.86
CA GLN A 378 -21.60 13.18 15.73
C GLN A 378 -20.07 13.04 15.82
N ALA A 379 -19.35 14.12 16.19
CA ALA A 379 -17.91 14.08 16.40
C ALA A 379 -17.53 13.00 17.43
N ILE A 380 -18.23 12.95 18.57
CA ILE A 380 -18.03 11.97 19.65
C ILE A 380 -18.40 10.54 19.20
N LYS A 381 -19.49 10.39 18.45
CA LYS A 381 -19.89 9.09 17.90
C LYS A 381 -18.81 8.51 16.96
N ILE A 382 -18.19 9.36 16.13
CA ILE A 382 -17.12 8.97 15.19
C ILE A 382 -15.81 8.71 15.95
N LYS A 383 -15.47 9.59 16.90
CA LYS A 383 -14.26 9.56 17.68
C LYS A 383 -14.56 9.66 19.18
N PRO A 384 -14.81 8.51 19.88
CA PRO A 384 -15.20 8.49 21.29
C PRO A 384 -14.15 9.03 22.28
N ASP A 385 -12.88 9.12 21.85
CA ASP A 385 -11.75 9.69 22.61
C ASP A 385 -11.44 11.15 22.26
N TYR A 386 -12.43 11.89 21.73
CA TYR A 386 -12.23 13.29 21.33
C TYR A 386 -12.55 14.25 22.48
N ALA A 387 -11.57 14.50 23.36
CA ALA A 387 -11.71 15.34 24.56
C ALA A 387 -12.27 16.74 24.23
N ASP A 388 -11.80 17.40 23.15
CA ASP A 388 -12.26 18.74 22.76
C ASP A 388 -13.76 18.76 22.41
N ALA A 389 -14.29 17.71 21.77
CA ALA A 389 -15.72 17.63 21.44
C ALA A 389 -16.58 17.50 22.70
N TYR A 390 -16.13 16.75 23.70
CA TYR A 390 -16.81 16.71 25.02
C TYR A 390 -16.75 18.08 25.71
N LEU A 391 -15.58 18.73 25.77
CA LEU A 391 -15.44 20.06 26.33
C LEU A 391 -16.44 21.04 25.67
N ASN A 392 -16.43 21.10 24.34
CA ASN A 392 -17.26 22.04 23.58
C ASN A 392 -18.76 21.75 23.72
N ARG A 393 -19.14 20.45 23.77
CA ARG A 393 -20.52 20.07 24.06
C ARG A 393 -20.94 20.45 25.46
N GLY A 394 -20.06 20.26 26.44
CA GLY A 394 -20.28 20.68 27.82
C GLY A 394 -20.50 22.19 27.92
N VAL A 395 -19.68 23.00 27.24
CA VAL A 395 -19.86 24.46 27.17
C VAL A 395 -21.22 24.82 26.58
N ALA A 396 -21.58 24.24 25.45
CA ALA A 396 -22.85 24.52 24.78
C ALA A 396 -24.07 24.09 25.65
N LYS A 397 -24.00 22.98 26.38
CA LYS A 397 -25.02 22.57 27.36
C LYS A 397 -25.11 23.53 28.53
N SER A 398 -23.96 23.94 29.07
CA SER A 398 -23.89 24.90 30.18
C SER A 398 -24.53 26.23 29.79
N ASP A 399 -24.27 26.73 28.56
CA ASP A 399 -24.87 27.94 28.00
C ASP A 399 -26.40 27.84 27.87
N LEU A 400 -26.91 26.64 27.64
CA LEU A 400 -28.36 26.35 27.57
C LEU A 400 -28.99 26.02 28.94
N GLY A 401 -28.22 26.10 30.05
CA GLY A 401 -28.65 25.84 31.41
C GLY A 401 -28.57 24.38 31.86
N ASP A 402 -28.18 23.44 31.01
CA ASP A 402 -27.94 22.04 31.39
C ASP A 402 -26.58 21.85 32.06
N LYS A 403 -26.46 22.40 33.29
CA LYS A 403 -25.21 22.34 34.07
C LYS A 403 -24.81 20.90 34.47
N GLN A 404 -25.77 20.04 34.75
CA GLN A 404 -25.51 18.65 35.09
C GLN A 404 -24.96 17.87 33.87
N GLY A 405 -25.58 18.04 32.70
CA GLY A 405 -25.11 17.46 31.46
C GLY A 405 -23.74 17.99 31.03
N ALA A 406 -23.46 19.28 31.35
CA ALA A 406 -22.16 19.88 31.11
C ALA A 406 -21.06 19.25 32.01
N ILE A 407 -21.33 19.07 33.31
CA ILE A 407 -20.41 18.39 34.25
C ILE A 407 -20.10 16.97 33.79
N ALA A 408 -21.10 16.24 33.33
CA ALA A 408 -20.91 14.88 32.77
C ALA A 408 -19.94 14.89 31.57
N ASP A 409 -20.09 15.85 30.64
CA ASP A 409 -19.20 16.00 29.50
C ASP A 409 -17.78 16.42 29.91
N TYR A 410 -17.62 17.36 30.84
CA TYR A 410 -16.29 17.73 31.35
C TYR A 410 -15.60 16.59 32.06
N ASN A 411 -16.34 15.72 32.78
CA ASN A 411 -15.81 14.51 33.37
C ASN A 411 -15.23 13.58 32.29
N GLN A 412 -15.94 13.39 31.17
CA GLN A 412 -15.43 12.58 30.05
C GLN A 412 -14.19 13.21 29.42
N ALA A 413 -14.18 14.54 29.19
CA ALA A 413 -13.03 15.27 28.68
C ALA A 413 -11.80 15.07 29.59
N ILE A 414 -11.97 15.15 30.90
CA ILE A 414 -10.92 14.92 31.90
C ILE A 414 -10.45 13.45 31.92
N ASN A 415 -11.37 12.50 31.83
CA ASN A 415 -11.01 11.10 31.78
C ASN A 415 -10.14 10.77 30.55
N ILE A 416 -10.45 11.37 29.40
CA ILE A 416 -9.68 11.20 28.15
C ILE A 416 -8.34 11.94 28.25
N LYS A 417 -8.35 13.15 28.78
CA LYS A 417 -7.19 14.04 28.90
C LYS A 417 -7.07 14.60 30.32
N PRO A 418 -6.37 13.89 31.23
CA PRO A 418 -6.28 14.29 32.65
C PRO A 418 -5.57 15.63 32.92
N ASP A 419 -4.79 16.14 31.96
CA ASP A 419 -4.12 17.44 32.01
C ASP A 419 -4.91 18.58 31.32
N TYR A 420 -6.22 18.39 31.08
CA TYR A 420 -7.04 19.35 30.37
C TYR A 420 -7.54 20.48 31.30
N ALA A 421 -6.69 21.47 31.56
CA ALA A 421 -6.97 22.58 32.48
C ALA A 421 -8.33 23.26 32.22
N ALA A 422 -8.69 23.53 30.95
CA ALA A 422 -9.95 24.16 30.59
C ALA A 422 -11.17 23.30 30.99
N ALA A 423 -11.08 21.99 30.96
CA ALA A 423 -12.19 21.14 31.37
C ALA A 423 -12.43 21.20 32.90
N TYR A 424 -11.39 21.24 33.71
CA TYR A 424 -11.52 21.49 35.14
C TYR A 424 -12.09 22.88 35.41
N TYR A 425 -11.59 23.92 34.75
CA TYR A 425 -12.06 25.27 34.90
C TYR A 425 -13.56 25.40 34.62
N ASN A 426 -14.02 24.89 33.47
CA ASN A 426 -15.42 24.94 33.09
C ASN A 426 -16.31 24.05 33.97
N ARG A 427 -15.79 22.90 34.48
CA ARG A 427 -16.51 22.08 35.46
C ARG A 427 -16.66 22.82 36.79
N GLY A 428 -15.63 23.55 37.20
CA GLY A 428 -15.68 24.43 38.37
C GLY A 428 -16.78 25.51 38.25
N ILE A 429 -16.91 26.16 37.09
CA ILE A 429 -17.99 27.11 36.81
C ILE A 429 -19.35 26.41 36.96
N ALA A 430 -19.56 25.27 36.30
CA ALA A 430 -20.82 24.57 36.33
C ALA A 430 -21.21 24.07 37.73
N LYS A 431 -20.24 23.62 38.54
CA LYS A 431 -20.47 23.25 39.95
C LYS A 431 -20.82 24.46 40.81
N SER A 432 -20.12 25.57 40.64
CA SER A 432 -20.44 26.84 41.37
C SER A 432 -21.85 27.32 41.05
N ASP A 433 -22.24 27.27 39.75
CA ASP A 433 -23.63 27.63 39.35
C ASP A 433 -24.70 26.73 39.99
N LEU A 434 -24.33 25.52 40.38
CA LEU A 434 -25.21 24.57 41.06
C LEU A 434 -25.07 24.61 42.60
N GLY A 435 -24.25 25.51 43.16
CA GLY A 435 -24.04 25.67 44.57
C GLY A 435 -23.01 24.70 45.20
N ASP A 436 -22.35 23.88 44.41
CA ASP A 436 -21.23 23.03 44.90
C ASP A 436 -19.93 23.85 44.90
N ASN A 437 -19.85 24.79 45.84
CA ASN A 437 -18.71 25.70 45.97
C ASN A 437 -17.42 24.93 46.35
N GLN A 438 -17.50 23.89 47.16
CA GLN A 438 -16.33 23.10 47.55
C GLN A 438 -15.76 22.33 46.31
N GLY A 439 -16.64 21.67 45.55
CA GLY A 439 -16.24 20.99 44.32
C GLY A 439 -15.71 21.95 43.27
N ALA A 440 -16.26 23.17 43.21
CA ALA A 440 -15.78 24.24 42.32
C ALA A 440 -14.37 24.70 42.67
N ILE A 441 -14.12 24.96 43.99
CA ILE A 441 -12.79 25.38 44.48
C ILE A 441 -11.74 24.29 44.19
N ALA A 442 -12.06 23.02 44.36
CA ALA A 442 -11.15 21.92 44.04
C ALA A 442 -10.81 21.88 42.55
N ASP A 443 -11.80 22.08 41.67
CA ASP A 443 -11.60 22.11 40.22
C ASP A 443 -10.81 23.34 39.76
N TYR A 444 -11.06 24.53 40.30
CA TYR A 444 -10.28 25.74 39.99
C TYR A 444 -8.83 25.62 40.43
N ASN A 445 -8.55 25.05 41.62
CA ASN A 445 -7.19 24.79 42.06
C ASN A 445 -6.46 23.81 41.14
N GLN A 446 -7.12 22.75 40.70
CA GLN A 446 -6.54 21.82 39.71
C GLN A 446 -6.28 22.51 38.37
N ALA A 447 -7.23 23.31 37.89
CA ALA A 447 -7.06 24.10 36.66
C ALA A 447 -5.87 25.07 36.79
N ALA A 448 -5.75 25.81 37.91
CA ALA A 448 -4.63 26.71 38.18
C ALA A 448 -3.29 25.97 38.13
N GLN A 449 -3.18 24.84 38.81
CA GLN A 449 -1.97 24.02 38.80
C GLN A 449 -1.58 23.64 37.35
N LEU A 450 -2.51 23.17 36.54
CA LEU A 450 -2.28 22.76 35.17
C LEU A 450 -1.93 23.96 34.25
N TYR A 451 -2.61 25.12 34.42
CA TYR A 451 -2.29 26.31 33.65
C TYR A 451 -0.88 26.83 33.97
N SER A 452 -0.45 26.77 35.25
CA SER A 452 0.92 27.12 35.65
C SER A 452 1.96 26.23 34.97
N GLN A 453 1.73 24.90 34.94
CA GLN A 453 2.59 23.94 34.25
C GLN A 453 2.64 24.17 32.72
N GLN A 454 1.58 24.74 32.14
CA GLN A 454 1.47 25.05 30.73
C GLN A 454 1.96 26.50 30.41
N ASN A 455 2.50 27.23 31.38
CA ASN A 455 2.93 28.66 31.27
C ASN A 455 1.79 29.61 30.84
N LYS A 456 0.53 29.28 31.13
CA LYS A 456 -0.66 30.09 30.84
C LYS A 456 -1.01 30.96 32.05
N MET A 457 -0.20 31.97 32.29
CA MET A 457 -0.27 32.77 33.51
C MET A 457 -1.55 33.60 33.66
N VAL A 458 -2.21 34.01 32.58
CA VAL A 458 -3.50 34.71 32.61
C VAL A 458 -4.60 33.77 33.12
N ASP A 459 -4.73 32.61 32.50
CA ASP A 459 -5.72 31.59 32.87
C ASP A 459 -5.47 31.07 34.33
N TYR A 460 -4.20 30.95 34.71
CA TYR A 460 -3.79 30.63 36.09
C TYR A 460 -4.34 31.66 37.09
N GLN A 461 -4.15 32.94 36.80
CA GLN A 461 -4.62 33.99 37.68
C GLN A 461 -6.15 34.05 37.76
N ASP A 462 -6.82 33.83 36.63
CA ASP A 462 -8.29 33.78 36.58
C ASP A 462 -8.84 32.63 37.45
N ALA A 463 -8.25 31.44 37.35
CA ALA A 463 -8.64 30.31 38.19
C ALA A 463 -8.46 30.62 39.71
N LEU A 464 -7.37 31.24 40.11
CA LEU A 464 -7.15 31.65 41.51
C LEU A 464 -8.14 32.74 41.96
N ASN A 465 -8.53 33.64 41.08
CA ASN A 465 -9.54 34.65 41.39
C ASN A 465 -10.91 34.05 41.67
N GLN A 466 -11.28 32.99 40.89
CA GLN A 466 -12.52 32.24 41.15
C GLN A 466 -12.50 31.55 42.52
N VAL A 467 -11.38 30.96 42.94
CA VAL A 467 -11.22 30.40 44.31
C VAL A 467 -11.47 31.46 45.35
N LYS A 468 -10.78 32.62 45.25
CA LYS A 468 -10.94 33.75 46.24
C LYS A 468 -12.37 34.27 46.29
N ASN A 469 -13.12 34.24 45.20
CA ASN A 469 -14.50 34.70 45.18
C ASN A 469 -15.46 33.75 45.90
N LEU A 470 -15.16 32.46 45.89
CA LEU A 470 -15.99 31.41 46.56
C LEU A 470 -15.64 31.20 48.02
N GLU A 471 -14.47 31.69 48.47
CA GLU A 471 -14.02 31.65 49.88
C GLU A 471 -14.52 32.86 50.71
N LYS A 472 -15.09 33.87 50.09
CA LYS A 472 -15.70 35.04 50.72
C LYS A 472 -17.15 34.75 51.10
#